data_5804cab93c4f53fe323a541e3da6e8d6
#
_entry.id   5804cab93c4f53fe323a541e3da6e8d6
#
_cell.length_a   1.000
_cell.length_b   1.000
_cell.length_c   1.000
_cell.angle_alpha   90.00
_cell.angle_beta   90.00
_cell.angle_gamma   90.00
#
_symmetry.space_group_name_H-M   'P 1'
#
loop_
_entity.id
_entity.type
_entity.pdbx_description
1 polymer ?
#
loop_
_entity_poly.entity_id
_entity_poly.type
_entity_poly.pdbx_seq_one_letter_code
_entity_poly.pdbx_strand_id
1 'polypeptide(L)'
;MNLENTLKYHFAKSTMISDSPRATASDSLTGTDIMAAMGMTQERAVLGYSAFLGKMGISNNDRERAIELLAQYALTKCDRVAALRKLDARVKPLVMHQLATFAFGDYSRSAASVKQCDGCNGEGFIDAEVFSMKSHTPAKDKKFVKMSLHMGVEDIHPSDYEVLRQVREVARVLCPQCKGKKVVSCACRDCHGRGKAINQALTKQQGVPVLANCKRCSGRGYERIPSTEAYAAVCGITDAISLDTWKKSVKPFYDQLITKFDIEEAWADAQLKQITK
;
A
#
# COMPACT_ATOMS: atom_id res chain seq x y z
N MET A 1 25.63 -13.27 5.70
CA MET A 1 24.53 -13.18 4.71
C MET A 1 23.45 -12.27 5.26
N ASN A 2 22.61 -11.60 4.45
CA ASN A 2 21.47 -10.77 4.92
C ASN A 2 20.14 -11.41 4.55
N LEU A 3 19.04 -10.98 5.21
CA LEU A 3 17.69 -11.51 4.98
C LEU A 3 17.24 -11.41 3.53
N GLU A 4 17.51 -10.31 2.84
CA GLU A 4 17.11 -10.13 1.44
C GLU A 4 17.75 -11.18 0.51
N ASN A 5 18.97 -11.59 0.78
CA ASN A 5 19.67 -12.62 0.00
C ASN A 5 19.04 -14.00 0.17
N THR A 6 18.27 -14.25 1.23
CA THR A 6 17.58 -15.52 1.46
C THR A 6 16.34 -15.69 0.63
N LEU A 7 15.79 -14.60 0.03
CA LEU A 7 14.56 -14.66 -0.76
C LEU A 7 14.59 -15.70 -1.87
N LYS A 8 15.75 -15.89 -2.51
CA LYS A 8 15.93 -16.87 -3.59
C LYS A 8 15.68 -18.31 -3.14
N TYR A 9 15.88 -18.61 -1.85
CA TYR A 9 15.67 -19.96 -1.31
C TYR A 9 14.21 -20.27 -0.99
N HIS A 10 13.36 -19.24 -0.91
CA HIS A 10 11.90 -19.40 -0.74
C HIS A 10 11.17 -19.61 -2.07
N PHE A 11 11.80 -19.26 -3.20
CA PHE A 11 11.19 -19.41 -4.51
C PHE A 11 11.96 -20.45 -5.31
N ALA A 12 11.41 -21.65 -5.44
CA ALA A 12 11.96 -22.69 -6.32
C ALA A 12 11.80 -22.25 -7.78
N LYS A 13 12.88 -21.77 -8.40
CA LYS A 13 12.92 -21.37 -9.81
C LYS A 13 13.17 -22.53 -10.78
N SER A 14 13.70 -23.65 -10.30
CA SER A 14 13.89 -24.87 -11.06
C SER A 14 13.94 -26.10 -10.15
N THR A 15 13.61 -27.26 -10.69
CA THR A 15 13.74 -28.56 -10.01
C THR A 15 15.20 -29.03 -9.87
N MET A 16 16.13 -28.37 -10.53
CA MET A 16 17.57 -28.68 -10.44
C MET A 16 18.27 -27.61 -9.58
N ILE A 17 18.17 -27.75 -8.28
CA ILE A 17 19.07 -27.06 -7.34
C ILE A 17 20.32 -27.89 -7.26
N SER A 18 21.34 -27.55 -8.05
CA SER A 18 22.67 -28.15 -7.90
C SER A 18 23.29 -27.55 -6.63
N ASP A 19 23.27 -28.33 -5.57
CA ASP A 19 23.91 -28.02 -4.29
C ASP A 19 25.37 -28.52 -4.26
N SER A 20 25.90 -28.92 -5.41
CA SER A 20 27.30 -29.35 -5.53
C SER A 20 28.21 -28.17 -5.21
N PRO A 21 28.99 -28.23 -4.13
CA PRO A 21 29.99 -27.22 -3.83
C PRO A 21 30.96 -27.16 -5.01
N ARG A 22 31.34 -25.95 -5.41
CA ARG A 22 32.44 -25.80 -6.41
C ARG A 22 33.68 -26.47 -5.80
N ALA A 23 34.32 -27.35 -6.56
CA ALA A 23 35.43 -28.18 -6.13
C ALA A 23 36.66 -27.45 -5.51
N THR A 24 36.65 -26.10 -5.59
CA THR A 24 37.75 -25.23 -5.13
C THR A 24 37.42 -24.35 -3.92
N ALA A 25 36.22 -24.45 -3.34
CA ALA A 25 35.77 -23.57 -2.24
C ALA A 25 35.28 -24.44 -1.07
N SER A 26 36.19 -24.92 -0.22
CA SER A 26 35.89 -25.68 1.00
C SER A 26 35.12 -24.88 2.05
N ASP A 27 35.12 -23.55 2.00
CA ASP A 27 34.53 -22.65 3.01
C ASP A 27 33.30 -21.92 2.55
N SER A 28 32.72 -22.27 1.40
CA SER A 28 31.47 -21.62 0.92
C SER A 28 30.25 -22.29 1.53
N LEU A 29 29.35 -21.48 2.12
CA LEU A 29 28.04 -21.94 2.59
C LEU A 29 27.28 -22.62 1.46
N THR A 30 26.84 -23.85 1.70
CA THR A 30 25.95 -24.59 0.79
C THR A 30 24.51 -24.08 0.91
N GLY A 31 23.63 -24.43 -0.05
CA GLY A 31 22.21 -24.10 0.06
C GLY A 31 21.57 -24.71 1.33
N THR A 32 21.99 -25.91 1.71
CA THR A 32 21.57 -26.62 2.91
C THR A 32 21.96 -25.88 4.19
N ASP A 33 23.20 -25.35 4.25
CA ASP A 33 23.67 -24.56 5.40
C ASP A 33 22.87 -23.28 5.55
N ILE A 34 22.53 -22.64 4.43
CA ILE A 34 21.71 -21.43 4.42
C ILE A 34 20.28 -21.73 4.90
N MET A 35 19.68 -22.83 4.44
CA MET A 35 18.35 -23.23 4.92
C MET A 35 18.36 -23.56 6.42
N ALA A 36 19.40 -24.24 6.90
CA ALA A 36 19.58 -24.48 8.34
C ALA A 36 19.74 -23.18 9.12
N ALA A 37 20.55 -22.24 8.62
CA ALA A 37 20.71 -20.91 9.21
C ALA A 37 19.41 -20.11 9.26
N MET A 38 18.57 -20.21 8.21
CA MET A 38 17.24 -19.60 8.18
C MET A 38 16.33 -20.21 9.27
N GLY A 39 16.31 -21.53 9.43
CA GLY A 39 15.56 -22.22 10.49
C GLY A 39 16.00 -21.77 11.88
N MET A 40 17.32 -21.71 12.14
CA MET A 40 17.87 -21.20 13.41
C MET A 40 17.51 -19.71 13.63
N THR A 41 17.51 -18.90 12.58
CA THR A 41 17.12 -17.48 12.66
C THR A 41 15.64 -17.37 12.99
N GLN A 42 14.79 -18.20 12.39
CA GLN A 42 13.35 -18.24 12.67
C GLN A 42 13.08 -18.61 14.13
N GLU A 43 13.85 -19.49 14.71
CA GLU A 43 13.73 -19.87 16.13
C GLU A 43 14.17 -18.75 17.08
N ARG A 44 15.28 -18.06 16.77
CA ARG A 44 15.84 -17.02 17.65
C ARG A 44 15.15 -15.67 17.53
N ALA A 45 14.69 -15.32 16.35
CA ALA A 45 14.10 -14.02 16.02
C ALA A 45 12.70 -14.17 15.38
N VAL A 46 11.82 -14.89 16.06
CA VAL A 46 10.49 -15.31 15.57
C VAL A 46 9.71 -14.14 15.00
N LEU A 47 9.58 -13.03 15.75
CA LEU A 47 8.79 -11.87 15.31
C LEU A 47 9.40 -11.21 14.07
N GLY A 48 10.69 -10.93 14.08
CA GLY A 48 11.36 -10.23 12.99
C GLY A 48 11.42 -11.07 11.72
N TYR A 49 11.67 -12.36 11.83
CA TYR A 49 11.72 -13.25 10.69
C TYR A 49 10.33 -13.48 10.06
N SER A 50 9.29 -13.73 10.87
CA SER A 50 7.92 -13.84 10.37
C SER A 50 7.43 -12.52 9.77
N ALA A 51 7.79 -11.38 10.36
CA ALA A 51 7.47 -10.07 9.80
C ALA A 51 8.11 -9.87 8.42
N PHE A 52 9.38 -10.24 8.26
CA PHE A 52 10.08 -10.19 6.98
C PHE A 52 9.43 -11.08 5.93
N LEU A 53 9.11 -12.35 6.24
CA LEU A 53 8.45 -13.27 5.30
C LEU A 53 7.06 -12.74 4.88
N GLY A 54 6.30 -12.23 5.82
CA GLY A 54 5.00 -11.62 5.56
C GLY A 54 5.10 -10.34 4.72
N LYS A 55 6.11 -9.48 4.97
CA LYS A 55 6.39 -8.25 4.20
C LYS A 55 6.74 -8.56 2.75
N MET A 56 7.50 -9.63 2.51
CA MET A 56 7.88 -10.07 1.17
C MET A 56 6.79 -10.88 0.45
N GLY A 57 5.65 -11.13 1.11
CA GLY A 57 4.54 -11.88 0.53
C GLY A 57 4.84 -13.37 0.31
N ILE A 58 5.82 -13.92 1.01
CA ILE A 58 6.22 -15.33 0.89
C ILE A 58 5.21 -16.23 1.58
N SER A 59 4.73 -15.83 2.75
CA SER A 59 3.84 -16.63 3.59
C SER A 59 2.77 -15.75 4.26
N ASN A 60 1.51 -16.09 4.04
CA ASN A 60 0.39 -15.45 4.73
C ASN A 60 0.34 -15.85 6.21
N ASN A 61 0.67 -17.11 6.51
CA ASN A 61 0.70 -17.59 7.90
C ASN A 61 1.74 -16.83 8.74
N ASP A 62 2.90 -16.51 8.17
CA ASP A 62 3.91 -15.71 8.86
C ASP A 62 3.48 -14.26 9.05
N ARG A 63 2.71 -13.72 8.10
CA ARG A 63 2.07 -12.40 8.28
C ARG A 63 1.13 -12.40 9.49
N GLU A 64 0.24 -13.36 9.58
CA GLU A 64 -0.71 -13.48 10.70
C GLU A 64 0.02 -13.72 12.02
N ARG A 65 1.01 -14.61 12.01
CA ARG A 65 1.86 -14.87 13.17
C ARG A 65 2.61 -13.61 13.65
N ALA A 66 3.15 -12.80 12.74
CA ALA A 66 3.83 -11.56 13.10
C ALA A 66 2.86 -10.54 13.72
N ILE A 67 1.64 -10.43 13.20
CA ILE A 67 0.58 -9.56 13.76
C ILE A 67 0.21 -10.03 15.17
N GLU A 68 0.01 -11.34 15.36
CA GLU A 68 -0.35 -11.92 16.65
C GLU A 68 0.75 -11.71 17.71
N LEU A 69 2.01 -12.00 17.35
CA LEU A 69 3.16 -11.77 18.24
C LEU A 69 3.30 -10.30 18.62
N LEU A 70 3.09 -9.37 17.67
CA LEU A 70 3.09 -7.94 17.98
C LEU A 70 1.92 -7.54 18.86
N ALA A 71 0.73 -8.12 18.66
CA ALA A 71 -0.44 -7.87 19.49
C ALA A 71 -0.20 -8.34 20.95
N GLN A 72 0.41 -9.51 21.12
CA GLN A 72 0.83 -10.02 22.43
C GLN A 72 1.86 -9.10 23.09
N TYR A 73 2.87 -8.66 22.34
CA TYR A 73 3.82 -7.66 22.84
C TYR A 73 3.10 -6.35 23.23
N ALA A 74 2.17 -5.87 22.41
CA ALA A 74 1.40 -4.67 22.70
C ALA A 74 0.58 -4.80 24.00
N LEU A 75 -0.02 -5.97 24.26
CA LEU A 75 -0.74 -6.26 25.51
C LEU A 75 0.18 -6.12 26.75
N THR A 76 1.44 -6.52 26.66
CA THR A 76 2.39 -6.35 27.79
C THR A 76 2.78 -4.90 28.03
N LYS A 77 2.58 -4.00 27.08
CA LYS A 77 3.00 -2.60 27.13
C LYS A 77 1.83 -1.61 27.22
N CYS A 78 0.62 -2.00 26.85
CA CYS A 78 -0.55 -1.12 26.76
C CYS A 78 -0.90 -0.43 28.10
N ASP A 79 -0.63 -1.06 29.23
CA ASP A 79 -0.95 -0.50 30.55
C ASP A 79 -0.10 0.73 30.93
N ARG A 80 0.97 1.00 30.18
CA ARG A 80 1.74 2.25 30.28
C ARG A 80 0.98 3.46 29.76
N VAL A 81 0.00 3.23 28.88
CA VAL A 81 -0.86 4.28 28.34
C VAL A 81 -2.17 4.30 29.12
N ALA A 82 -2.42 5.38 29.83
CA ALA A 82 -3.59 5.49 30.72
C ALA A 82 -4.92 5.23 30.01
N ALA A 83 -5.07 5.64 28.76
CA ALA A 83 -6.27 5.40 27.96
C ALA A 83 -6.47 3.91 27.64
N LEU A 84 -5.40 3.18 27.31
CA LEU A 84 -5.46 1.76 26.98
C LEU A 84 -5.61 0.90 28.25
N ARG A 85 -5.01 1.34 29.35
CA ARG A 85 -5.15 0.67 30.66
C ARG A 85 -6.59 0.61 31.15
N LYS A 86 -7.37 1.67 30.88
CA LYS A 86 -8.78 1.78 31.30
C LYS A 86 -9.77 0.97 30.46
N LEU A 87 -9.33 0.39 29.34
CA LEU A 87 -10.18 -0.43 28.50
C LEU A 87 -10.61 -1.72 29.21
N ASP A 88 -11.81 -2.20 28.89
CA ASP A 88 -12.30 -3.50 29.34
C ASP A 88 -11.34 -4.63 28.95
N ALA A 89 -11.18 -5.62 29.81
CA ALA A 89 -10.29 -6.75 29.60
C ALA A 89 -10.62 -7.55 28.33
N ARG A 90 -11.89 -7.57 27.90
CA ARG A 90 -12.33 -8.23 26.66
C ARG A 90 -12.04 -7.42 25.41
N VAL A 91 -12.08 -6.09 25.52
CA VAL A 91 -11.86 -5.15 24.40
C VAL A 91 -10.37 -4.94 24.14
N LYS A 92 -9.55 -4.95 25.17
CA LYS A 92 -8.10 -4.72 25.10
C LYS A 92 -7.38 -5.58 24.04
N PRO A 93 -7.56 -6.93 24.01
CA PRO A 93 -6.91 -7.78 23.01
C PRO A 93 -7.34 -7.43 21.59
N LEU A 94 -8.63 -7.11 21.37
CA LEU A 94 -9.15 -6.75 20.06
C LEU A 94 -8.52 -5.45 19.54
N VAL A 95 -8.43 -4.44 20.41
CA VAL A 95 -7.78 -3.16 20.07
C VAL A 95 -6.30 -3.36 19.79
N MET A 96 -5.57 -4.18 20.58
CA MET A 96 -4.14 -4.44 20.34
C MET A 96 -3.93 -5.19 19.05
N HIS A 97 -4.75 -6.18 18.74
CA HIS A 97 -4.70 -6.90 17.47
C HIS A 97 -4.95 -5.98 16.28
N GLN A 98 -5.95 -5.08 16.41
CA GLN A 98 -6.25 -4.10 15.36
C GLN A 98 -5.08 -3.13 15.14
N LEU A 99 -4.48 -2.61 16.20
CA LEU A 99 -3.30 -1.75 16.12
C LEU A 99 -2.11 -2.50 15.49
N ALA A 100 -1.89 -3.76 15.85
CA ALA A 100 -0.83 -4.60 15.26
C ALA A 100 -1.05 -4.84 13.77
N THR A 101 -2.31 -5.05 13.35
CA THR A 101 -2.67 -5.21 11.93
C THR A 101 -2.33 -3.96 11.11
N PHE A 102 -2.71 -2.77 11.61
CA PHE A 102 -2.36 -1.51 10.96
C PHE A 102 -0.85 -1.22 11.00
N ALA A 103 -0.19 -1.56 12.10
CA ALA A 103 1.26 -1.43 12.22
C ALA A 103 1.99 -2.31 11.21
N PHE A 104 1.56 -3.57 11.03
CA PHE A 104 2.09 -4.45 10.00
C PHE A 104 1.82 -3.92 8.60
N GLY A 105 0.61 -3.43 8.34
CA GLY A 105 0.24 -2.81 7.06
C GLY A 105 1.12 -1.60 6.71
N ASP A 106 1.51 -0.78 7.69
CA ASP A 106 2.42 0.36 7.47
C ASP A 106 3.88 -0.10 7.29
N TYR A 107 4.35 -1.06 8.10
CA TYR A 107 5.67 -1.65 8.02
C TYR A 107 5.92 -2.38 6.68
N SER A 108 4.93 -3.12 6.18
CA SER A 108 5.03 -3.86 4.91
C SER A 108 4.94 -2.99 3.66
N ARG A 109 4.59 -1.69 3.80
CA ARG A 109 4.53 -0.76 2.66
C ARG A 109 5.88 -0.45 2.08
N SER A 110 5.90 -0.32 0.76
CA SER A 110 7.05 0.13 -0.02
C SER A 110 6.61 1.11 -1.11
N ALA A 111 7.55 1.69 -1.83
CA ALA A 111 7.25 2.52 -3.00
C ALA A 111 6.55 1.73 -4.13
N ALA A 112 6.75 0.41 -4.19
CA ALA A 112 6.09 -0.47 -5.15
C ALA A 112 4.68 -0.92 -4.71
N SER A 113 4.33 -0.73 -3.44
CA SER A 113 3.01 -1.09 -2.93
C SER A 113 1.91 -0.28 -3.58
N VAL A 114 0.75 -0.89 -3.73
CA VAL A 114 -0.46 -0.26 -4.26
C VAL A 114 -1.57 -0.35 -3.22
N LYS A 115 -2.48 0.62 -3.24
CA LYS A 115 -3.71 0.61 -2.45
C LYS A 115 -4.92 0.72 -3.36
N GLN A 116 -6.06 0.27 -2.89
CA GLN A 116 -7.32 0.47 -3.58
C GLN A 116 -7.56 1.97 -3.80
N CYS A 117 -8.12 2.32 -4.94
CA CYS A 117 -8.40 3.72 -5.27
C CYS A 117 -9.60 4.22 -4.47
N ASP A 118 -9.39 5.20 -3.60
CA ASP A 118 -10.43 5.80 -2.78
C ASP A 118 -11.46 6.60 -3.62
N GLY A 119 -11.06 7.09 -4.81
CA GLY A 119 -11.93 7.89 -5.68
C GLY A 119 -12.99 7.08 -6.43
N CYS A 120 -12.81 5.78 -6.59
CA CYS A 120 -13.76 4.89 -7.25
C CYS A 120 -13.99 3.60 -6.46
N ASN A 121 -13.55 3.52 -5.21
CA ASN A 121 -13.65 2.34 -4.35
C ASN A 121 -13.17 1.04 -5.05
N GLY A 122 -12.16 1.17 -5.94
CA GLY A 122 -11.60 0.03 -6.68
C GLY A 122 -12.39 -0.38 -7.92
N GLU A 123 -13.42 0.34 -8.34
CA GLU A 123 -14.18 0.02 -9.56
C GLU A 123 -13.45 0.42 -10.84
N GLY A 124 -12.59 1.44 -10.78
CA GLY A 124 -11.87 2.00 -11.92
C GLY A 124 -12.64 3.05 -12.69
N PHE A 125 -13.94 3.19 -12.45
CA PHE A 125 -14.85 4.14 -13.10
C PHE A 125 -15.63 4.91 -12.05
N ILE A 126 -16.14 6.07 -12.46
CA ILE A 126 -17.06 6.90 -11.68
C ILE A 126 -18.17 7.39 -12.59
N ASP A 127 -19.36 7.60 -12.05
CA ASP A 127 -20.43 8.27 -12.74
C ASP A 127 -20.20 9.78 -12.64
N ALA A 128 -20.07 10.44 -13.80
CA ALA A 128 -19.85 11.87 -13.89
C ALA A 128 -20.81 12.50 -14.88
N GLU A 129 -21.22 13.73 -14.58
CA GLU A 129 -21.98 14.52 -15.51
C GLU A 129 -21.07 15.00 -16.63
N VAL A 130 -21.43 14.63 -17.86
CA VAL A 130 -20.70 15.02 -19.05
C VAL A 130 -21.64 15.80 -19.98
N PHE A 131 -21.09 16.74 -20.72
CA PHE A 131 -21.78 17.42 -21.77
C PHE A 131 -21.46 16.75 -23.09
N SER A 132 -22.43 16.03 -23.65
CA SER A 132 -22.32 15.43 -24.98
C SER A 132 -22.99 16.30 -26.04
N MET A 133 -22.39 16.34 -27.21
CA MET A 133 -23.01 16.99 -28.37
C MET A 133 -23.81 15.92 -29.11
N LYS A 134 -25.14 16.04 -29.07
CA LYS A 134 -26.04 15.14 -29.83
C LYS A 134 -26.66 15.88 -30.99
N SER A 135 -26.60 15.27 -32.17
CA SER A 135 -27.34 15.75 -33.30
C SER A 135 -28.83 15.43 -33.13
N HIS A 136 -29.68 16.34 -33.48
CA HIS A 136 -31.10 16.12 -33.54
C HIS A 136 -31.74 16.97 -34.67
N THR A 137 -32.73 16.41 -35.31
CA THR A 137 -33.55 17.17 -36.28
C THR A 137 -34.59 18.00 -35.51
N PRO A 138 -34.64 19.34 -35.67
CA PRO A 138 -35.64 20.18 -35.03
C PRO A 138 -37.07 19.73 -35.35
N ALA A 139 -38.01 19.96 -34.43
CA ALA A 139 -39.39 19.48 -34.57
C ALA A 139 -40.11 19.99 -35.85
N LYS A 140 -39.75 21.20 -36.28
CA LYS A 140 -40.30 21.81 -37.52
C LYS A 140 -39.83 21.07 -38.78
N ASP A 141 -38.61 20.56 -38.81
CA ASP A 141 -38.03 19.93 -40.00
C ASP A 141 -38.20 18.39 -39.95
N LYS A 142 -38.49 17.84 -38.77
CA LYS A 142 -38.60 16.39 -38.53
C LYS A 142 -39.66 15.68 -39.37
N LYS A 143 -40.83 16.34 -39.58
CA LYS A 143 -41.90 15.78 -40.42
C LYS A 143 -41.52 15.79 -41.89
N PHE A 144 -40.89 16.88 -42.34
CA PHE A 144 -40.43 17.05 -43.72
C PHE A 144 -39.35 16.01 -44.05
N VAL A 145 -38.30 15.91 -43.26
CA VAL A 145 -37.21 14.94 -43.46
C VAL A 145 -37.76 13.50 -43.47
N LYS A 146 -38.64 13.16 -42.55
CA LYS A 146 -39.24 11.82 -42.50
C LYS A 146 -40.11 11.51 -43.72
N MET A 147 -40.88 12.47 -44.22
CA MET A 147 -41.74 12.32 -45.39
C MET A 147 -40.89 12.23 -46.68
N SER A 148 -39.87 13.04 -46.83
CA SER A 148 -38.95 13.02 -47.97
C SER A 148 -38.16 11.71 -48.07
N LEU A 149 -37.68 11.19 -46.95
CA LEU A 149 -37.06 9.86 -46.90
C LEU A 149 -38.03 8.74 -47.29
N HIS A 150 -39.29 8.83 -46.86
CA HIS A 150 -40.30 7.84 -47.20
C HIS A 150 -40.68 7.89 -48.69
N MET A 151 -40.62 9.09 -49.31
CA MET A 151 -40.90 9.30 -50.75
C MET A 151 -39.67 9.01 -51.65
N GLY A 152 -38.53 8.70 -51.10
CA GLY A 152 -37.30 8.38 -51.86
C GLY A 152 -36.73 9.60 -52.62
N VAL A 153 -36.85 10.79 -52.05
CA VAL A 153 -36.27 12.01 -52.64
C VAL A 153 -34.76 11.99 -52.48
N GLU A 154 -34.00 11.87 -53.57
CA GLU A 154 -32.56 11.63 -53.58
C GLU A 154 -31.72 12.82 -53.11
N ASP A 155 -32.21 14.06 -53.22
CA ASP A 155 -31.46 15.27 -52.88
C ASP A 155 -31.56 15.72 -51.41
N ILE A 156 -32.21 14.94 -50.55
CA ILE A 156 -32.41 15.31 -49.14
C ILE A 156 -31.61 14.39 -48.24
N HIS A 157 -30.52 14.93 -47.70
CA HIS A 157 -29.71 14.24 -46.72
C HIS A 157 -30.14 14.64 -45.27
N PRO A 158 -30.45 13.66 -44.39
CA PRO A 158 -30.86 13.96 -43.01
C PRO A 158 -29.85 14.82 -42.24
N SER A 159 -28.58 14.69 -42.57
CA SER A 159 -27.47 15.47 -41.98
C SER A 159 -27.61 16.97 -42.17
N ASP A 160 -28.24 17.44 -43.27
CA ASP A 160 -28.37 18.85 -43.60
C ASP A 160 -29.38 19.56 -42.69
N TYR A 161 -30.23 18.77 -42.05
CA TYR A 161 -31.28 19.25 -41.13
C TYR A 161 -30.96 18.94 -39.66
N GLU A 162 -29.77 18.41 -39.39
CA GLU A 162 -29.33 18.11 -38.04
C GLU A 162 -28.67 19.33 -37.40
N VAL A 163 -29.09 19.61 -36.17
CA VAL A 163 -28.50 20.65 -35.33
C VAL A 163 -27.88 20.00 -34.14
N LEU A 164 -26.64 20.37 -33.84
CA LEU A 164 -25.93 19.91 -32.65
C LEU A 164 -26.50 20.61 -31.42
N ARG A 165 -26.92 19.81 -30.43
CA ARG A 165 -27.38 20.28 -29.14
C ARG A 165 -26.53 19.71 -28.05
N GLN A 166 -26.08 20.56 -27.14
CA GLN A 166 -25.41 20.14 -25.93
C GLN A 166 -26.42 19.54 -24.95
N VAL A 167 -26.22 18.29 -24.60
CA VAL A 167 -27.06 17.56 -23.65
C VAL A 167 -26.21 17.19 -22.45
N ARG A 168 -26.73 17.46 -21.24
CA ARG A 168 -26.15 17.04 -19.99
C ARG A 168 -26.61 15.61 -19.69
N GLU A 169 -25.71 14.70 -19.55
CA GLU A 169 -26.02 13.31 -19.23
C GLU A 169 -25.00 12.74 -18.24
N VAL A 170 -25.44 11.78 -17.44
CA VAL A 170 -24.56 11.03 -16.56
C VAL A 170 -23.96 9.89 -17.37
N ALA A 171 -22.65 9.89 -17.48
CA ALA A 171 -21.92 8.84 -18.16
C ALA A 171 -20.86 8.23 -17.23
N ARG A 172 -20.64 6.94 -17.42
CA ARG A 172 -19.60 6.21 -16.69
C ARG A 172 -18.23 6.51 -17.32
N VAL A 173 -17.41 7.28 -16.61
CA VAL A 173 -16.10 7.72 -17.09
C VAL A 173 -14.98 7.07 -16.30
N LEU A 174 -13.79 7.02 -16.87
CA LEU A 174 -12.60 6.53 -16.16
C LEU A 174 -12.33 7.38 -14.91
N CYS A 175 -12.09 6.74 -13.80
CA CYS A 175 -11.70 7.44 -12.57
C CYS A 175 -10.43 8.26 -12.81
N PRO A 176 -10.42 9.58 -12.54
CA PRO A 176 -9.28 10.45 -12.79
C PRO A 176 -8.06 10.13 -11.94
N GLN A 177 -8.26 9.51 -10.77
CA GLN A 177 -7.17 9.13 -9.85
C GLN A 177 -6.43 7.88 -10.31
N CYS A 178 -7.14 6.80 -10.60
CA CYS A 178 -6.53 5.51 -10.98
C CYS A 178 -6.47 5.28 -12.50
N LYS A 179 -7.16 6.09 -13.30
CA LYS A 179 -7.25 5.96 -14.76
C LYS A 179 -7.63 4.54 -15.19
N GLY A 180 -8.64 3.96 -14.54
CA GLY A 180 -9.13 2.61 -14.79
C GLY A 180 -8.34 1.47 -14.13
N LYS A 181 -7.21 1.76 -13.48
CA LYS A 181 -6.35 0.72 -12.86
C LYS A 181 -6.90 0.13 -11.57
N LYS A 182 -7.97 0.68 -11.00
CA LYS A 182 -8.61 0.28 -9.73
C LYS A 182 -7.75 0.52 -8.49
N VAL A 183 -6.44 0.62 -8.65
CA VAL A 183 -5.45 0.81 -7.59
C VAL A 183 -4.59 2.05 -7.83
N VAL A 184 -4.05 2.61 -6.75
CA VAL A 184 -3.16 3.78 -6.76
C VAL A 184 -1.85 3.40 -6.09
N SER A 185 -0.73 3.86 -6.63
CA SER A 185 0.59 3.65 -6.03
C SER A 185 0.70 4.31 -4.66
N CYS A 186 1.35 3.64 -3.72
CA CYS A 186 1.73 4.19 -2.42
C CYS A 186 3.02 5.01 -2.48
N ALA A 187 3.68 5.11 -3.64
CA ALA A 187 4.87 5.93 -3.79
C ALA A 187 4.58 7.39 -3.43
N CYS A 188 5.52 8.02 -2.74
CA CYS A 188 5.42 9.43 -2.40
C CYS A 188 5.32 10.29 -3.66
N ARG A 189 4.34 11.18 -3.71
CA ARG A 189 4.06 12.02 -4.89
C ARG A 189 5.20 12.99 -5.22
N ASP A 190 5.97 13.44 -4.22
CA ASP A 190 7.03 14.42 -4.40
C ASP A 190 8.32 13.79 -4.91
N CYS A 191 8.70 12.62 -4.42
CA CYS A 191 9.94 11.95 -4.81
C CYS A 191 9.72 10.73 -5.73
N HIS A 192 8.48 10.39 -6.05
CA HIS A 192 8.12 9.26 -6.92
C HIS A 192 8.82 7.93 -6.54
N GLY A 193 8.84 7.65 -5.24
CA GLY A 193 9.43 6.42 -4.70
C GLY A 193 10.94 6.48 -4.40
N ARG A 194 11.65 7.54 -4.83
CA ARG A 194 13.11 7.63 -4.68
C ARG A 194 13.60 7.96 -3.25
N GLY A 195 12.72 8.45 -2.38
CA GLY A 195 13.07 8.93 -1.05
C GLY A 195 13.85 10.26 -1.04
N LYS A 196 14.43 10.67 -2.17
CA LYS A 196 15.20 11.89 -2.34
C LYS A 196 14.48 12.86 -3.29
N ALA A 197 14.50 14.13 -2.98
CA ALA A 197 13.94 15.20 -3.79
C ALA A 197 14.94 16.36 -3.88
N ILE A 198 14.79 17.22 -4.89
CA ILE A 198 15.63 18.40 -5.06
C ILE A 198 15.33 19.40 -3.93
N ASN A 199 16.37 19.77 -3.20
CA ASN A 199 16.29 20.83 -2.20
C ASN A 199 16.46 22.18 -2.86
N GLN A 200 15.36 22.91 -3.09
CA GLN A 200 15.37 24.19 -3.78
C GLN A 200 16.25 25.24 -3.10
N ALA A 201 16.32 25.27 -1.76
CA ALA A 201 17.13 26.22 -1.03
C ALA A 201 18.63 26.00 -1.27
N LEU A 202 19.10 24.76 -1.12
CA LEU A 202 20.50 24.40 -1.38
C LEU A 202 20.85 24.50 -2.85
N THR A 203 19.94 24.15 -3.75
CA THR A 203 20.13 24.30 -5.19
C THR A 203 20.32 25.75 -5.60
N LYS A 204 19.56 26.70 -5.01
CA LYS A 204 19.74 28.13 -5.25
C LYS A 204 21.06 28.65 -4.73
N GLN A 205 21.56 28.13 -3.61
CA GLN A 205 22.85 28.54 -3.03
C GLN A 205 24.04 28.01 -3.83
N GLN A 206 23.94 26.77 -4.34
CA GLN A 206 25.08 26.10 -5.00
C GLN A 206 25.03 26.19 -6.53
N GLY A 207 23.93 26.67 -7.13
CA GLY A 207 23.75 26.76 -8.56
C GLY A 207 23.60 25.40 -9.29
N VAL A 208 23.64 24.28 -8.56
CA VAL A 208 23.50 22.91 -9.09
C VAL A 208 22.40 22.17 -8.33
N PRO A 209 21.68 21.23 -8.95
CA PRO A 209 20.63 20.46 -8.29
C PRO A 209 21.17 19.63 -7.13
N VAL A 210 20.78 19.98 -5.90
CA VAL A 210 21.17 19.25 -4.68
C VAL A 210 20.04 18.34 -4.23
N LEU A 211 20.32 17.04 -4.16
CA LEU A 211 19.38 16.05 -3.65
C LEU A 211 19.46 15.95 -2.13
N ALA A 212 18.32 16.03 -1.46
CA ALA A 212 18.18 15.81 -0.03
C ALA A 212 17.03 14.80 0.24
N ASN A 213 16.92 14.34 1.47
CA ASN A 213 15.79 13.52 1.86
C ASN A 213 14.47 14.25 1.59
N CYS A 214 13.54 13.57 0.96
CA CYS A 214 12.23 14.12 0.65
C CYS A 214 11.52 14.52 1.96
N LYS A 215 11.14 15.81 2.08
CA LYS A 215 10.49 16.35 3.28
C LYS A 215 9.15 15.65 3.56
N ARG A 216 8.38 15.32 2.51
CA ARG A 216 7.05 14.73 2.63
C ARG A 216 7.07 13.31 3.23
N CYS A 217 7.96 12.45 2.74
CA CYS A 217 8.06 11.06 3.19
C CYS A 217 9.24 10.81 4.14
N SER A 218 10.00 11.84 4.51
CA SER A 218 11.19 11.76 5.36
C SER A 218 12.21 10.72 4.86
N GLY A 219 12.39 10.64 3.54
CA GLY A 219 13.34 9.73 2.90
C GLY A 219 12.83 8.31 2.60
N ARG A 220 11.64 7.92 3.08
CA ARG A 220 11.11 6.56 2.89
C ARG A 220 10.72 6.19 1.46
N GLY A 221 10.36 7.17 0.63
CA GLY A 221 9.91 6.93 -0.75
C GLY A 221 8.42 6.63 -0.89
N TYR A 222 7.69 6.35 0.20
CA TYR A 222 6.27 6.02 0.17
C TYR A 222 5.47 6.76 1.24
N GLU A 223 4.16 6.80 1.07
CA GLU A 223 3.22 7.41 2.02
C GLU A 223 2.80 6.35 3.06
N ARG A 224 2.89 6.72 4.34
CA ARG A 224 2.44 5.87 5.45
C ARG A 224 0.92 5.74 5.45
N ILE A 225 0.39 4.72 6.15
CA ILE A 225 -1.03 4.63 6.44
C ILE A 225 -1.41 5.82 7.35
N PRO A 226 -2.43 6.62 6.98
CA PRO A 226 -2.90 7.67 7.86
C PRO A 226 -3.33 7.10 9.21
N SER A 227 -2.81 7.65 10.30
CA SER A 227 -3.18 7.18 11.65
C SER A 227 -4.67 7.36 11.97
N THR A 228 -5.39 8.14 11.15
CA THR A 228 -6.85 8.29 11.22
C THR A 228 -7.59 7.04 10.78
N GLU A 229 -7.03 6.24 9.86
CA GLU A 229 -7.61 4.95 9.46
C GLU A 229 -7.51 3.93 10.62
N ALA A 230 -6.35 3.86 11.28
CA ALA A 230 -6.18 3.04 12.47
C ALA A 230 -7.11 3.49 13.61
N TYR A 231 -7.30 4.81 13.80
CA TYR A 231 -8.24 5.36 14.76
C TYR A 231 -9.68 4.96 14.44
N ALA A 232 -10.11 5.12 13.18
CA ALA A 232 -11.48 4.74 12.77
C ALA A 232 -11.75 3.25 13.00
N ALA A 233 -10.78 2.39 12.75
CA ALA A 233 -10.90 0.96 13.01
C ALA A 233 -10.98 0.63 14.50
N VAL A 234 -10.27 1.38 15.37
CA VAL A 234 -10.39 1.25 16.83
C VAL A 234 -11.74 1.75 17.31
N CYS A 235 -12.28 2.85 16.76
CA CYS A 235 -13.63 3.33 17.05
C CYS A 235 -14.72 2.31 16.68
N GLY A 236 -14.50 1.48 15.67
CA GLY A 236 -15.39 0.36 15.34
C GLY A 236 -15.44 -0.74 16.41
N ILE A 237 -14.47 -0.77 17.33
CA ILE A 237 -14.41 -1.73 18.44
C ILE A 237 -14.87 -1.08 19.76
N THR A 238 -14.50 0.18 20.00
CA THR A 238 -14.79 0.88 21.25
C THR A 238 -14.85 2.39 21.07
N ASP A 239 -15.84 3.01 21.69
CA ASP A 239 -16.00 4.48 21.76
C ASP A 239 -15.23 5.11 22.93
N ALA A 240 -14.54 4.30 23.75
CA ALA A 240 -13.85 4.78 24.96
C ALA A 240 -12.64 5.69 24.67
N ILE A 241 -12.16 5.77 23.41
CA ILE A 241 -10.99 6.55 23.03
C ILE A 241 -11.43 7.71 22.14
N SER A 242 -11.43 8.93 22.70
CA SER A 242 -11.68 10.14 21.91
C SER A 242 -10.52 10.46 20.96
N LEU A 243 -10.78 11.23 19.91
CA LEU A 243 -9.75 11.65 18.92
C LEU A 243 -8.59 12.40 19.59
N ASP A 244 -8.88 13.19 20.61
CA ASP A 244 -7.86 13.94 21.37
C ASP A 244 -6.96 13.00 22.18
N THR A 245 -7.56 12.01 22.84
CA THR A 245 -6.84 10.96 23.57
C THR A 245 -6.01 10.10 22.63
N TRP A 246 -6.57 9.78 21.43
CA TRP A 246 -5.82 9.10 20.38
C TRP A 246 -4.56 9.87 19.99
N LYS A 247 -4.70 11.14 19.62
CA LYS A 247 -3.56 11.95 19.16
C LYS A 247 -2.48 12.11 20.22
N LYS A 248 -2.88 12.31 21.48
CA LYS A 248 -1.94 12.60 22.59
C LYS A 248 -1.26 11.37 23.16
N SER A 249 -1.97 10.25 23.24
CA SER A 249 -1.51 9.09 24.03
C SER A 249 -1.40 7.80 23.23
N VAL A 250 -2.41 7.46 22.42
CA VAL A 250 -2.46 6.17 21.72
C VAL A 250 -1.62 6.18 20.45
N LYS A 251 -1.62 7.29 19.71
CA LYS A 251 -0.81 7.42 18.49
C LYS A 251 0.69 7.24 18.73
N PRO A 252 1.33 7.84 19.73
CA PRO A 252 2.73 7.57 20.04
C PRO A 252 3.00 6.09 20.34
N PHE A 253 2.09 5.41 21.02
CA PHE A 253 2.17 3.97 21.25
C PHE A 253 2.06 3.17 19.96
N TYR A 254 1.12 3.53 19.08
CA TYR A 254 0.99 2.94 17.74
C TYR A 254 2.26 3.13 16.90
N ASP A 255 2.85 4.32 16.92
CA ASP A 255 4.11 4.59 16.21
C ASP A 255 5.28 3.73 16.76
N GLN A 256 5.29 3.44 18.07
CA GLN A 256 6.24 2.52 18.68
C GLN A 256 6.06 1.08 18.18
N LEU A 257 4.82 0.63 17.96
CA LEU A 257 4.56 -0.71 17.42
C LEU A 257 5.09 -0.87 16.00
N ILE A 258 4.97 0.16 15.16
CA ILE A 258 5.56 0.14 13.82
C ILE A 258 7.09 0.04 13.90
N THR A 259 7.71 0.89 14.72
CA THR A 259 9.16 0.89 14.93
C THR A 259 9.65 -0.45 15.50
N LYS A 260 8.80 -1.15 16.29
CA LYS A 260 9.14 -2.47 16.83
C LYS A 260 9.35 -3.49 15.71
N PHE A 261 8.57 -3.47 14.64
CA PHE A 261 8.81 -4.34 13.49
C PHE A 261 10.18 -4.07 12.83
N ASP A 262 10.55 -2.80 12.66
CA ASP A 262 11.84 -2.44 12.06
C ASP A 262 13.01 -2.93 12.94
N ILE A 263 12.88 -2.80 14.27
CA ILE A 263 13.88 -3.28 15.23
C ILE A 263 14.00 -4.81 15.18
N GLU A 264 12.89 -5.51 15.14
CA GLU A 264 12.88 -6.97 15.11
C GLU A 264 13.39 -7.55 13.78
N GLU A 265 13.08 -6.90 12.64
CA GLU A 265 13.64 -7.25 11.34
C GLU A 265 15.18 -7.08 11.37
N ALA A 266 15.66 -5.94 11.88
CA ALA A 266 17.11 -5.70 12.03
C ALA A 266 17.77 -6.73 12.97
N TRP A 267 17.09 -7.14 14.04
CA TRP A 267 17.54 -8.20 14.93
C TRP A 267 17.64 -9.54 14.21
N ALA A 268 16.63 -9.93 13.43
CA ALA A 268 16.63 -11.16 12.64
C ALA A 268 17.78 -11.15 11.62
N ASP A 269 18.02 -10.01 10.95
CA ASP A 269 19.14 -9.85 10.02
C ASP A 269 20.50 -9.99 10.72
N ALA A 270 20.64 -9.44 11.93
CA ALA A 270 21.84 -9.59 12.74
C ALA A 270 22.08 -11.06 13.17
N GLN A 271 21.02 -11.78 13.57
CA GLN A 271 21.11 -13.20 13.92
C GLN A 271 21.53 -14.05 12.72
N LEU A 272 20.92 -13.81 11.54
CA LEU A 272 21.32 -14.52 10.32
C LEU A 272 22.79 -14.28 9.97
N LYS A 273 23.24 -13.02 10.04
CA LYS A 273 24.66 -12.68 9.81
C LYS A 273 25.60 -13.35 10.79
N GLN A 274 25.19 -13.51 12.03
CA GLN A 274 25.98 -14.17 13.06
C GLN A 274 26.10 -15.68 12.81
N ILE A 275 25.02 -16.32 12.38
CA ILE A 275 24.96 -17.76 12.11
C ILE A 275 25.73 -18.11 10.83
N THR A 276 25.75 -17.20 9.85
CA THR A 276 26.38 -17.40 8.53
C THR A 276 27.81 -16.82 8.43
N LYS A 277 28.43 -16.48 9.54
CA LYS A 277 29.87 -16.13 9.63
C LYS A 277 30.70 -17.38 9.69
#